data_6f471eb9a0f4c9e99e5df7d511d0e234
#
_entry.id   6f471eb9a0f4c9e99e5df7d511d0e234
#
_cell.length_a   1.000
_cell.length_b   1.000
_cell.length_c   1.000
_cell.angle_alpha   90.00
_cell.angle_beta   90.00
_cell.angle_gamma   90.00
#
_symmetry.space_group_name_H-M   'P 1'
#
loop_
_entity.id
_entity.type
_entity.pdbx_description
1 polymer ?
#
loop_
_entity_poly.entity_id
_entity_poly.type
_entity_poly.pdbx_seq_one_letter_code
_entity_poly.pdbx_strand_id
1 'polypeptide(L)'
;QPVDGDTVNKDNVKVDGKTGSVALQDDGVTAVITIDDNGLENQADYKAVISGVKSAAGVEIEKTEIKFKAFDATLPVAEKITVTGPKNFTITFSEPMDVKGTIDVKSGTSVIGVNNNRVSINGRNVDVELFSAMTDGKTYDITVKDFEDYAGYNNVVKTFSLAYAKDNSAPTATVEKADQRYVVVKFNKPVSGLTVDHFWHTFTAWAPIGIYSDEGMSTEVTTSASVSVDKVWVLFSSETGDKTNDRPIAEGTTTFGIRGKDKSNNEIKDNWGNKFESAEF
;
A
#
# COMPACT_ATOMS: atom_id res chain seq x y z
N GLN A 1 -10.77 15.46 26.78
CA GLN A 1 -9.55 16.29 26.71
C GLN A 1 -8.67 15.79 25.57
N PRO A 2 -7.94 16.68 24.87
CA PRO A 2 -6.93 16.25 23.90
C PRO A 2 -5.88 15.35 24.55
N VAL A 3 -5.45 14.34 23.80
CA VAL A 3 -4.44 13.37 24.24
C VAL A 3 -3.10 13.59 23.53
N ASP A 4 -2.04 13.10 24.14
CA ASP A 4 -0.71 13.05 23.53
C ASP A 4 -0.70 11.96 22.44
N GLY A 5 -0.55 12.37 21.19
CA GLY A 5 -0.61 11.48 20.02
C GLY A 5 0.44 10.36 20.04
N ASP A 6 1.63 10.61 20.60
CA ASP A 6 2.70 9.60 20.69
C ASP A 6 2.30 8.42 21.60
N THR A 7 1.35 8.64 22.51
CA THR A 7 0.81 7.61 23.40
C THR A 7 -0.41 6.87 22.82
N VAL A 8 -0.95 7.32 21.70
CA VAL A 8 -2.08 6.67 20.99
C VAL A 8 -1.54 5.73 19.92
N ASN A 9 -1.30 4.49 20.31
CA ASN A 9 -0.68 3.48 19.45
C ASN A 9 -1.25 2.09 19.73
N LYS A 10 -0.88 1.10 18.91
CA LYS A 10 -1.35 -0.29 19.00
C LYS A 10 -1.01 -1.00 20.33
N ASP A 11 -0.05 -0.48 21.11
CA ASP A 11 0.32 -1.08 22.38
C ASP A 11 -0.57 -0.60 23.51
N ASN A 12 -1.09 0.62 23.38
CA ASN A 12 -1.91 1.30 24.38
C ASN A 12 -3.43 1.24 24.09
N VAL A 13 -3.81 1.03 22.82
CA VAL A 13 -5.21 0.93 22.39
C VAL A 13 -5.38 -0.37 21.60
N LYS A 14 -6.14 -1.31 22.14
CA LYS A 14 -6.25 -2.68 21.61
C LYS A 14 -7.70 -3.12 21.51
N VAL A 15 -8.01 -3.97 20.54
CA VAL A 15 -9.21 -4.79 20.53
C VAL A 15 -8.81 -6.23 20.82
N ASP A 16 -9.46 -6.88 21.78
CA ASP A 16 -9.12 -8.24 22.22
C ASP A 16 -9.05 -9.22 21.05
N GLY A 17 -7.92 -9.95 20.97
CA GLY A 17 -7.71 -10.98 19.97
C GLY A 17 -7.51 -10.46 18.55
N LYS A 18 -7.36 -9.14 18.36
CA LYS A 18 -7.16 -8.53 17.04
C LYS A 18 -5.87 -7.72 16.99
N THR A 19 -5.23 -7.73 15.84
CA THR A 19 -4.11 -6.86 15.51
C THR A 19 -4.59 -5.73 14.60
N GLY A 20 -3.86 -4.62 14.60
CA GLY A 20 -4.23 -3.48 13.76
C GLY A 20 -3.37 -2.26 14.01
N SER A 21 -3.71 -1.19 13.32
CA SER A 21 -3.12 0.13 13.51
C SER A 21 -4.08 1.05 14.26
N VAL A 22 -3.53 2.05 14.94
CA VAL A 22 -4.29 3.06 15.67
C VAL A 22 -3.82 4.44 15.21
N ALA A 23 -4.76 5.29 14.82
CA ALA A 23 -4.48 6.67 14.41
C ALA A 23 -5.34 7.65 15.21
N LEU A 24 -4.70 8.62 15.86
CA LEU A 24 -5.39 9.77 16.45
C LEU A 24 -5.84 10.71 15.32
N GLN A 25 -7.08 11.18 15.40
CA GLN A 25 -7.63 12.13 14.44
C GLN A 25 -7.23 13.57 14.80
N ASP A 26 -7.40 14.49 13.85
CA ASP A 26 -7.04 15.93 13.98
C ASP A 26 -7.76 16.64 15.13
N ASP A 27 -8.89 16.09 15.61
CA ASP A 27 -9.60 16.65 16.77
C ASP A 27 -8.87 16.41 18.10
N GLY A 28 -7.83 15.57 18.10
CA GLY A 28 -7.00 15.26 19.26
C GLY A 28 -7.69 14.43 20.35
N VAL A 29 -8.90 13.90 20.08
CA VAL A 29 -9.71 13.15 21.07
C VAL A 29 -10.31 11.86 20.51
N THR A 30 -10.35 11.70 19.21
CA THR A 30 -10.87 10.52 18.52
C THR A 30 -9.72 9.67 18.01
N ALA A 31 -9.70 8.39 18.34
CA ALA A 31 -8.76 7.42 17.77
C ALA A 31 -9.52 6.42 16.89
N VAL A 32 -9.00 6.19 15.67
CA VAL A 32 -9.51 5.15 14.77
C VAL A 32 -8.61 3.94 14.87
N ILE A 33 -9.22 2.79 15.16
CA ILE A 33 -8.55 1.49 15.18
C ILE A 33 -8.89 0.79 13.86
N THR A 34 -7.89 0.53 13.02
CA THR A 34 -8.04 -0.28 11.82
C THR A 34 -7.60 -1.70 12.14
N ILE A 35 -8.53 -2.65 12.08
CA ILE A 35 -8.23 -4.06 12.32
C ILE A 35 -7.59 -4.63 11.05
N ASP A 36 -6.46 -5.31 11.22
CA ASP A 36 -5.77 -6.03 10.16
C ASP A 36 -6.51 -7.34 9.82
N ASP A 37 -5.83 -8.27 9.18
CA ASP A 37 -6.34 -9.54 8.70
C ASP A 37 -7.42 -10.18 9.60
N ASN A 38 -8.40 -10.82 8.97
CA ASN A 38 -9.53 -11.48 9.62
C ASN A 38 -10.52 -10.57 10.36
N GLY A 39 -10.59 -9.28 10.06
CA GLY A 39 -11.63 -8.34 10.48
C GLY A 39 -12.31 -8.60 11.83
N LEU A 40 -13.49 -8.06 12.02
CA LEU A 40 -14.39 -8.40 13.12
C LEU A 40 -15.48 -9.35 12.60
N GLU A 41 -15.70 -10.47 13.28
CA GLU A 41 -16.80 -11.37 12.94
C GLU A 41 -18.15 -10.69 13.20
N ASN A 42 -19.05 -10.77 12.24
CA ASN A 42 -20.40 -10.19 12.38
C ASN A 42 -21.14 -10.83 13.56
N GLN A 43 -21.86 -10.01 14.33
CA GLN A 43 -22.58 -10.39 15.55
C GLN A 43 -21.71 -10.89 16.72
N ALA A 44 -20.37 -10.85 16.63
CA ALA A 44 -19.50 -11.21 17.74
C ALA A 44 -19.31 -10.05 18.73
N ASP A 45 -19.08 -10.40 20.00
CA ASP A 45 -18.82 -9.45 21.06
C ASP A 45 -17.31 -9.23 21.21
N TYR A 46 -16.90 -7.98 21.26
CA TYR A 46 -15.51 -7.55 21.42
C TYR A 46 -15.34 -6.56 22.55
N LYS A 47 -14.09 -6.41 22.99
CA LYS A 47 -13.70 -5.44 24.01
C LYS A 47 -12.51 -4.62 23.50
N ALA A 48 -12.67 -3.31 23.46
CA ALA A 48 -11.56 -2.39 23.29
C ALA A 48 -10.98 -2.01 24.65
N VAL A 49 -9.66 -2.04 24.78
CA VAL A 49 -8.91 -1.70 26.01
C VAL A 49 -7.99 -0.52 25.69
N ILE A 50 -8.12 0.52 26.49
CA ILE A 50 -7.30 1.73 26.43
C ILE A 50 -6.50 1.80 27.75
N SER A 51 -5.16 1.82 27.67
CA SER A 51 -4.28 1.93 28.84
C SER A 51 -2.96 2.58 28.43
N GLY A 52 -2.31 3.31 29.36
CA GLY A 52 -1.04 3.97 29.08
C GLY A 52 -1.13 5.20 28.17
N VAL A 53 -2.33 5.60 27.76
CA VAL A 53 -2.56 6.85 27.02
C VAL A 53 -2.46 8.03 27.97
N LYS A 54 -1.82 9.12 27.56
CA LYS A 54 -1.64 10.35 28.34
C LYS A 54 -2.44 11.50 27.74
N SER A 55 -2.89 12.40 28.58
CA SER A 55 -3.40 13.70 28.13
C SER A 55 -2.28 14.54 27.54
N ALA A 56 -2.61 15.59 26.80
CA ALA A 56 -1.63 16.56 26.30
C ALA A 56 -0.81 17.25 27.41
N ALA A 57 -1.27 17.18 28.67
CA ALA A 57 -0.55 17.64 29.84
C ALA A 57 0.35 16.58 30.49
N GLY A 58 0.48 15.40 29.87
CA GLY A 58 1.33 14.29 30.33
C GLY A 58 0.74 13.43 31.45
N VAL A 59 -0.53 13.64 31.84
CA VAL A 59 -1.20 12.84 32.87
C VAL A 59 -1.81 11.60 32.22
N GLU A 60 -1.45 10.41 32.74
CA GLU A 60 -2.02 9.16 32.26
C GLU A 60 -3.53 9.08 32.54
N ILE A 61 -4.30 8.68 31.53
CA ILE A 61 -5.73 8.46 31.66
C ILE A 61 -5.99 7.10 32.30
N GLU A 62 -7.09 6.99 33.04
CA GLU A 62 -7.50 5.74 33.70
C GLU A 62 -7.73 4.65 32.62
N LYS A 63 -7.24 3.43 32.92
CA LYS A 63 -7.50 2.27 32.06
C LYS A 63 -9.00 2.10 31.86
N THR A 64 -9.42 2.08 30.60
CA THR A 64 -10.81 1.99 30.19
C THR A 64 -11.04 0.76 29.34
N GLU A 65 -12.15 0.05 29.59
CA GLU A 65 -12.60 -1.08 28.79
C GLU A 65 -13.98 -0.78 28.21
N ILE A 66 -14.09 -0.86 26.87
CA ILE A 66 -15.32 -0.60 26.14
C ILE A 66 -15.77 -1.91 25.48
N LYS A 67 -16.92 -2.44 25.89
CA LYS A 67 -17.54 -3.60 25.24
C LYS A 67 -18.42 -3.14 24.09
N PHE A 68 -18.31 -3.80 22.96
CA PHE A 68 -19.16 -3.54 21.80
C PHE A 68 -19.44 -4.83 21.05
N LYS A 69 -20.51 -4.84 20.26
CA LYS A 69 -20.85 -5.92 19.34
C LYS A 69 -20.53 -5.44 17.92
N ALA A 70 -19.76 -6.21 17.18
CA ALA A 70 -19.58 -5.98 15.75
C ALA A 70 -20.88 -6.27 15.02
N PHE A 71 -21.32 -5.37 14.17
CA PHE A 71 -22.55 -5.53 13.40
C PHE A 71 -22.38 -4.93 12.01
N ASP A 72 -22.59 -5.74 11.03
CA ASP A 72 -22.71 -5.34 9.64
C ASP A 72 -24.01 -5.86 9.05
N ALA A 73 -24.69 -5.05 8.28
CA ALA A 73 -25.93 -5.37 7.58
C ALA A 73 -25.94 -4.79 6.15
N THR A 74 -24.78 -4.35 5.67
CA THR A 74 -24.61 -3.80 4.32
C THR A 74 -24.14 -4.88 3.36
N LEU A 75 -24.50 -4.76 2.09
CA LEU A 75 -23.96 -5.63 1.04
C LEU A 75 -22.78 -4.92 0.38
N PRO A 76 -21.63 -5.57 0.24
CA PRO A 76 -20.51 -4.96 -0.43
C PRO A 76 -20.80 -4.68 -1.90
N VAL A 77 -20.33 -3.54 -2.37
CA VAL A 77 -20.49 -3.08 -3.76
C VAL A 77 -19.14 -2.78 -4.37
N ALA A 78 -18.83 -3.35 -5.54
CA ALA A 78 -17.70 -2.90 -6.33
C ALA A 78 -17.96 -1.47 -6.82
N GLU A 79 -17.14 -0.51 -6.38
CA GLU A 79 -17.35 0.91 -6.66
C GLU A 79 -16.63 1.36 -7.93
N LYS A 80 -15.38 0.91 -8.09
CA LYS A 80 -14.47 1.43 -9.10
C LYS A 80 -13.52 0.34 -9.62
N ILE A 81 -13.14 0.45 -10.89
CA ILE A 81 -11.99 -0.24 -11.48
C ILE A 81 -10.92 0.78 -11.85
N THR A 82 -9.70 0.55 -11.41
CA THR A 82 -8.52 1.36 -11.75
C THR A 82 -7.52 0.49 -12.48
N VAL A 83 -7.21 0.81 -13.74
CA VAL A 83 -6.20 0.09 -14.51
C VAL A 83 -4.81 0.46 -14.00
N THR A 84 -4.01 -0.54 -13.66
CA THR A 84 -2.65 -0.40 -13.12
C THR A 84 -1.58 -0.97 -14.06
N GLY A 85 -1.99 -1.53 -15.19
CA GLY A 85 -1.12 -2.08 -16.22
C GLY A 85 -1.89 -2.70 -17.37
N PRO A 86 -1.23 -3.12 -18.46
CA PRO A 86 -1.92 -3.73 -19.60
C PRO A 86 -2.60 -5.07 -19.25
N LYS A 87 -2.15 -5.73 -18.19
CA LYS A 87 -2.75 -6.97 -17.66
C LYS A 87 -3.35 -6.81 -16.26
N ASN A 88 -3.25 -5.61 -15.68
CA ASN A 88 -3.50 -5.42 -14.26
C ASN A 88 -4.53 -4.32 -14.03
N PHE A 89 -5.43 -4.57 -13.10
CA PHE A 89 -6.33 -3.56 -12.59
C PHE A 89 -6.70 -3.85 -11.12
N THR A 90 -7.10 -2.82 -10.40
CA THR A 90 -7.60 -2.92 -9.03
C THR A 90 -9.09 -2.63 -9.01
N ILE A 91 -9.87 -3.49 -8.34
CA ILE A 91 -11.28 -3.27 -8.01
C ILE A 91 -11.32 -2.68 -6.61
N THR A 92 -11.99 -1.54 -6.42
CA THR A 92 -12.23 -0.96 -5.10
C THR A 92 -13.68 -1.23 -4.71
N PHE A 93 -13.89 -1.82 -3.52
CA PHE A 93 -15.21 -2.09 -2.93
C PHE A 93 -15.61 -1.01 -1.92
N SER A 94 -16.90 -0.97 -1.59
CA SER A 94 -17.46 -0.11 -0.54
C SER A 94 -16.91 -0.42 0.85
N GLU A 95 -16.46 -1.65 1.07
CA GLU A 95 -15.98 -2.18 2.35
C GLU A 95 -14.90 -3.25 2.16
N PRO A 96 -14.16 -3.64 3.22
CA PRO A 96 -13.14 -4.68 3.15
C PRO A 96 -13.71 -6.03 2.79
N MET A 97 -13.01 -6.76 1.92
CA MET A 97 -13.39 -8.10 1.46
C MET A 97 -12.54 -9.16 2.15
N ASP A 98 -13.10 -10.34 2.38
CA ASP A 98 -12.44 -11.50 3.00
C ASP A 98 -12.22 -12.63 1.99
N VAL A 99 -13.24 -13.00 1.24
CA VAL A 99 -13.21 -14.15 0.32
C VAL A 99 -13.22 -13.70 -1.13
N LYS A 100 -12.35 -14.33 -1.93
CA LYS A 100 -12.26 -14.08 -3.38
C LYS A 100 -13.48 -14.63 -4.10
N GLY A 101 -14.08 -13.78 -4.93
CA GLY A 101 -15.17 -14.12 -5.81
C GLY A 101 -14.72 -14.42 -7.25
N THR A 102 -15.61 -14.16 -8.19
CA THR A 102 -15.43 -14.39 -9.62
C THR A 102 -15.37 -13.07 -10.37
N ILE A 103 -14.44 -13.00 -11.32
CA ILE A 103 -14.26 -11.85 -12.22
C ILE A 103 -14.33 -12.37 -13.66
N ASP A 104 -15.34 -11.93 -14.40
CA ASP A 104 -15.46 -12.23 -15.83
C ASP A 104 -15.03 -10.99 -16.64
N VAL A 105 -14.11 -11.17 -17.58
CA VAL A 105 -13.61 -10.08 -18.45
C VAL A 105 -13.88 -10.44 -19.92
N LYS A 106 -14.58 -9.57 -20.64
CA LYS A 106 -14.96 -9.78 -22.04
C LYS A 106 -14.72 -8.51 -22.88
N SER A 107 -14.34 -8.70 -24.13
CA SER A 107 -14.38 -7.64 -25.15
C SER A 107 -15.20 -8.13 -26.34
N GLY A 108 -16.43 -7.66 -26.44
CA GLY A 108 -17.45 -8.26 -27.34
C GLY A 108 -17.70 -9.73 -26.95
N THR A 109 -17.48 -10.66 -27.89
CA THR A 109 -17.61 -12.10 -27.65
C THR A 109 -16.37 -12.77 -27.11
N SER A 110 -15.22 -12.07 -27.10
CA SER A 110 -13.92 -12.63 -26.66
C SER A 110 -13.81 -12.56 -25.14
N VAL A 111 -13.50 -13.69 -24.51
CA VAL A 111 -13.21 -13.80 -23.07
C VAL A 111 -11.72 -13.66 -22.83
N ILE A 112 -11.33 -12.86 -21.84
CA ILE A 112 -9.96 -12.78 -21.34
C ILE A 112 -9.91 -13.49 -19.98
N GLY A 113 -9.01 -14.49 -19.88
CA GLY A 113 -8.85 -15.24 -18.66
C GLY A 113 -8.20 -14.40 -17.54
N VAL A 114 -8.74 -14.52 -16.34
CA VAL A 114 -8.19 -13.97 -15.10
C VAL A 114 -7.23 -14.98 -14.49
N ASN A 115 -6.05 -14.54 -14.08
CA ASN A 115 -5.08 -15.35 -13.36
C ASN A 115 -5.45 -15.40 -11.86
N ASN A 116 -6.31 -16.36 -11.49
CA ASN A 116 -6.83 -16.47 -10.12
C ASN A 116 -5.74 -16.60 -9.05
N ASN A 117 -4.55 -17.13 -9.38
CA ASN A 117 -3.43 -17.22 -8.46
C ASN A 117 -2.79 -15.85 -8.17
N ARG A 118 -3.11 -14.85 -8.97
CA ARG A 118 -2.64 -13.45 -8.86
C ARG A 118 -3.76 -12.48 -8.54
N VAL A 119 -4.92 -12.97 -8.14
CA VAL A 119 -5.95 -12.14 -7.50
C VAL A 119 -5.60 -12.06 -6.01
N SER A 120 -5.44 -10.84 -5.48
CA SER A 120 -5.16 -10.60 -4.06
C SER A 120 -6.13 -9.58 -3.47
N ILE A 121 -6.56 -9.85 -2.24
CA ILE A 121 -7.42 -8.95 -1.47
C ILE A 121 -6.52 -8.16 -0.51
N ASN A 122 -6.66 -6.83 -0.52
CA ASN A 122 -5.98 -5.88 0.35
C ASN A 122 -7.02 -4.91 0.94
N GLY A 123 -7.72 -5.34 1.99
CA GLY A 123 -8.84 -4.60 2.57
C GLY A 123 -9.94 -4.38 1.53
N ARG A 124 -10.23 -3.13 1.17
CA ARG A 124 -11.25 -2.75 0.17
C ARG A 124 -10.79 -2.94 -1.29
N ASN A 125 -9.51 -3.17 -1.51
CA ASN A 125 -8.93 -3.27 -2.84
C ASN A 125 -8.68 -4.73 -3.20
N VAL A 126 -9.05 -5.09 -4.42
CA VAL A 126 -8.75 -6.41 -5.00
C VAL A 126 -7.91 -6.19 -6.24
N ASP A 127 -6.65 -6.64 -6.17
CA ASP A 127 -5.73 -6.58 -7.30
C ASP A 127 -5.91 -7.79 -8.20
N VAL A 128 -5.96 -7.55 -9.49
CA VAL A 128 -6.27 -8.55 -10.52
C VAL A 128 -5.22 -8.55 -11.61
N GLU A 129 -4.74 -9.76 -11.98
CA GLU A 129 -3.88 -9.96 -13.14
C GLU A 129 -4.61 -10.82 -14.19
N LEU A 130 -4.55 -10.39 -15.44
CA LEU A 130 -5.06 -11.12 -16.60
C LEU A 130 -3.95 -12.00 -17.22
N PHE A 131 -4.31 -13.15 -17.80
CA PHE A 131 -3.36 -13.95 -18.58
C PHE A 131 -2.86 -13.21 -19.84
N SER A 132 -3.71 -12.40 -20.46
CA SER A 132 -3.39 -11.65 -21.67
C SER A 132 -3.58 -10.15 -21.47
N ALA A 133 -2.73 -9.34 -22.14
CA ALA A 133 -2.85 -7.89 -22.10
C ALA A 133 -4.14 -7.41 -22.78
N MET A 134 -4.72 -6.37 -22.21
CA MET A 134 -5.76 -5.58 -22.86
C MET A 134 -5.18 -4.85 -24.06
N THR A 135 -5.98 -4.71 -25.12
CA THR A 135 -5.60 -4.03 -26.36
C THR A 135 -6.02 -2.57 -26.29
N ASP A 136 -5.12 -1.68 -26.62
CA ASP A 136 -5.38 -0.24 -26.66
C ASP A 136 -6.58 0.11 -27.56
N GLY A 137 -7.42 1.02 -27.09
CA GLY A 137 -8.63 1.48 -27.77
C GLY A 137 -9.83 0.52 -27.73
N LYS A 138 -9.73 -0.65 -27.07
CA LYS A 138 -10.85 -1.58 -26.90
C LYS A 138 -11.63 -1.33 -25.63
N THR A 139 -12.91 -1.67 -25.66
CA THR A 139 -13.78 -1.69 -24.48
C THR A 139 -13.89 -3.10 -23.92
N TYR A 140 -13.84 -3.20 -22.58
CA TYR A 140 -13.94 -4.43 -21.81
C TYR A 140 -15.09 -4.35 -20.83
N ASP A 141 -15.97 -5.36 -20.84
CA ASP A 141 -16.98 -5.54 -19.81
C ASP A 141 -16.39 -6.45 -18.72
N ILE A 142 -16.30 -5.90 -17.51
CA ILE A 142 -15.74 -6.57 -16.34
C ILE A 142 -16.88 -6.78 -15.34
N THR A 143 -17.28 -8.04 -15.16
CA THR A 143 -18.32 -8.43 -14.21
C THR A 143 -17.69 -8.97 -12.94
N VAL A 144 -18.08 -8.39 -11.80
CA VAL A 144 -17.59 -8.71 -10.46
C VAL A 144 -18.73 -9.32 -9.65
N LYS A 145 -18.53 -10.51 -9.09
CA LYS A 145 -19.54 -11.25 -8.34
C LYS A 145 -18.93 -12.21 -7.34
N ASP A 146 -19.72 -12.62 -6.36
CA ASP A 146 -19.43 -13.67 -5.38
C ASP A 146 -18.19 -13.38 -4.49
N PHE A 147 -17.74 -12.13 -4.39
CA PHE A 147 -16.79 -11.72 -3.37
C PHE A 147 -17.53 -11.56 -2.05
N GLU A 148 -16.98 -12.11 -0.97
CA GLU A 148 -17.58 -12.08 0.36
C GLU A 148 -16.82 -11.13 1.27
N ASP A 149 -17.56 -10.35 2.08
CA ASP A 149 -17.02 -9.50 3.12
C ASP A 149 -16.80 -10.26 4.44
N TYR A 150 -16.30 -9.59 5.47
CA TYR A 150 -16.11 -10.17 6.80
C TYR A 150 -17.41 -10.48 7.54
N ALA A 151 -18.57 -10.00 7.07
CA ALA A 151 -19.88 -10.32 7.61
C ALA A 151 -20.52 -11.56 6.96
N GLY A 152 -19.89 -12.10 5.92
CA GLY A 152 -20.36 -13.26 5.16
C GLY A 152 -21.35 -12.87 4.04
N TYR A 153 -21.37 -11.61 3.61
CA TYR A 153 -22.25 -11.17 2.53
C TYR A 153 -21.50 -11.13 1.19
N ASN A 154 -22.16 -11.68 0.18
CA ASN A 154 -21.66 -11.57 -1.19
C ASN A 154 -21.91 -10.16 -1.76
N ASN A 155 -20.97 -9.68 -2.56
CA ASN A 155 -21.12 -8.40 -3.23
C ASN A 155 -22.29 -8.39 -4.20
N VAL A 156 -22.91 -7.21 -4.34
CA VAL A 156 -23.88 -6.97 -5.41
C VAL A 156 -23.19 -7.14 -6.76
N VAL A 157 -23.72 -8.02 -7.61
CA VAL A 157 -23.17 -8.26 -8.95
C VAL A 157 -23.15 -6.97 -9.74
N LYS A 158 -21.98 -6.61 -10.28
CA LYS A 158 -21.80 -5.39 -11.04
C LYS A 158 -20.92 -5.61 -12.27
N THR A 159 -21.34 -5.03 -13.38
CA THR A 159 -20.55 -4.98 -14.61
C THR A 159 -20.08 -3.56 -14.88
N PHE A 160 -18.80 -3.41 -15.09
CA PHE A 160 -18.15 -2.16 -15.51
C PHE A 160 -17.85 -2.24 -17.00
N SER A 161 -18.13 -1.18 -17.73
CA SER A 161 -17.66 -1.01 -19.12
C SER A 161 -16.40 -0.14 -19.08
N LEU A 162 -15.25 -0.75 -19.32
CA LEU A 162 -13.93 -0.13 -19.27
C LEU A 162 -13.43 0.14 -20.68
N ALA A 163 -13.36 1.40 -21.10
CA ALA A 163 -12.61 1.81 -22.29
C ALA A 163 -11.12 1.83 -21.94
N TYR A 164 -10.37 0.81 -22.39
CA TYR A 164 -8.94 0.72 -22.09
C TYR A 164 -8.14 1.64 -23.01
N ALA A 165 -7.36 2.52 -22.39
CA ALA A 165 -6.34 3.31 -23.05
C ALA A 165 -4.97 2.99 -22.44
N LYS A 166 -3.98 2.70 -23.29
CA LYS A 166 -2.61 2.46 -22.82
C LYS A 166 -2.04 3.75 -22.24
N ASP A 167 -1.53 3.69 -21.02
CA ASP A 167 -0.76 4.81 -20.47
C ASP A 167 0.65 4.84 -21.10
N ASN A 168 1.00 5.95 -21.73
CA ASN A 168 2.30 6.17 -22.36
C ASN A 168 3.13 7.23 -21.59
N SER A 169 2.67 7.68 -20.44
CA SER A 169 3.40 8.64 -19.60
C SER A 169 4.49 7.94 -18.77
N ALA A 170 5.66 8.55 -18.67
CA ALA A 170 6.73 8.06 -17.80
C ALA A 170 6.32 8.16 -16.33
N PRO A 171 6.73 7.20 -15.45
CA PRO A 171 6.57 7.35 -14.02
C PRO A 171 7.40 8.53 -13.50
N THR A 172 6.90 9.21 -12.47
CA THR A 172 7.58 10.29 -11.75
C THR A 172 7.70 9.94 -10.29
N ALA A 173 8.61 10.59 -9.57
CA ALA A 173 8.81 10.37 -8.14
C ALA A 173 8.75 11.68 -7.36
N THR A 174 8.44 11.58 -6.08
CA THR A 174 8.53 12.65 -5.08
C THR A 174 9.17 12.11 -3.82
N VAL A 175 9.86 12.97 -3.08
CA VAL A 175 10.34 12.66 -1.73
C VAL A 175 9.25 13.07 -0.74
N GLU A 176 8.70 12.10 0.01
CA GLU A 176 7.67 12.37 1.02
C GLU A 176 8.30 12.69 2.39
N LYS A 177 9.43 12.04 2.70
CA LYS A 177 10.14 12.21 3.97
C LYS A 177 11.62 11.94 3.76
N ALA A 178 12.46 12.68 4.46
CA ALA A 178 13.89 12.38 4.56
C ALA A 178 14.35 12.61 6.01
N ASP A 179 15.19 11.74 6.52
CA ASP A 179 15.95 11.92 7.76
C ASP A 179 17.41 11.48 7.56
N GLN A 180 18.20 11.46 8.62
CA GLN A 180 19.62 11.09 8.52
C GLN A 180 19.87 9.64 8.09
N ARG A 181 18.86 8.76 8.22
CA ARG A 181 18.99 7.33 7.97
C ARG A 181 18.40 6.90 6.64
N TYR A 182 17.25 7.46 6.26
CA TYR A 182 16.51 7.01 5.08
C TYR A 182 15.75 8.13 4.38
N VAL A 183 15.37 7.85 3.14
CA VAL A 183 14.48 8.70 2.33
C VAL A 183 13.26 7.88 1.93
N VAL A 184 12.07 8.44 2.10
CA VAL A 184 10.82 7.86 1.59
C VAL A 184 10.50 8.44 0.23
N VAL A 185 10.48 7.58 -0.77
CA VAL A 185 10.18 7.94 -2.17
C VAL A 185 8.81 7.40 -2.54
N LYS A 186 7.96 8.26 -3.08
CA LYS A 186 6.66 7.91 -3.67
C LYS A 186 6.71 8.10 -5.18
N PHE A 187 6.38 7.05 -5.92
CA PHE A 187 6.13 7.12 -7.36
C PHE A 187 4.65 7.39 -7.62
N ASN A 188 4.34 8.12 -8.69
CA ASN A 188 2.96 8.42 -9.09
C ASN A 188 2.19 7.19 -9.62
N LYS A 189 2.89 6.10 -9.89
CA LYS A 189 2.35 4.79 -10.29
C LYS A 189 3.32 3.67 -9.92
N PRO A 190 2.86 2.40 -9.80
CA PRO A 190 3.72 1.29 -9.45
C PRO A 190 4.86 1.09 -10.47
N VAL A 191 6.07 0.89 -9.96
CA VAL A 191 7.30 0.66 -10.74
C VAL A 191 8.00 -0.62 -10.30
N SER A 192 8.76 -1.19 -11.22
CA SER A 192 9.60 -2.38 -11.01
C SER A 192 11.03 -2.13 -11.49
N GLY A 193 11.92 -3.08 -11.24
CA GLY A 193 13.34 -3.01 -11.65
C GLY A 193 14.21 -2.18 -10.73
N LEU A 194 13.72 -1.80 -9.54
CA LEU A 194 14.46 -1.04 -8.55
C LEU A 194 15.66 -1.83 -7.99
N THR A 195 16.80 -1.17 -7.88
CA THR A 195 18.00 -1.66 -7.19
C THR A 195 18.57 -0.54 -6.31
N VAL A 196 19.41 -0.89 -5.34
CA VAL A 196 20.12 0.09 -4.52
C VAL A 196 20.97 1.06 -5.38
N ASP A 197 21.50 0.60 -6.49
CA ASP A 197 22.33 1.42 -7.39
C ASP A 197 21.56 2.50 -8.17
N HIS A 198 20.23 2.48 -8.13
CA HIS A 198 19.42 3.59 -8.67
C HIS A 198 19.44 4.82 -7.78
N PHE A 199 19.69 4.67 -6.48
CA PHE A 199 19.59 5.76 -5.51
C PHE A 199 20.96 6.22 -5.04
N TRP A 200 21.06 7.51 -4.69
CA TRP A 200 22.26 8.10 -4.13
C TRP A 200 21.92 9.42 -3.41
N HIS A 201 22.81 9.88 -2.52
CA HIS A 201 22.74 11.23 -1.97
C HIS A 201 24.12 11.88 -1.94
N THR A 202 24.18 13.20 -1.93
CA THR A 202 25.37 14.06 -1.86
C THR A 202 26.38 13.78 -2.98
N PHE A 203 26.86 12.53 -3.11
CA PHE A 203 27.73 12.07 -4.18
C PHE A 203 27.14 10.84 -4.87
N THR A 204 27.27 10.79 -6.19
CA THR A 204 26.71 9.71 -7.01
C THR A 204 27.24 8.31 -6.65
N ALA A 205 28.35 8.21 -5.90
CA ALA A 205 28.90 6.95 -5.41
C ALA A 205 28.28 6.48 -4.07
N TRP A 206 27.51 7.34 -3.39
CA TRP A 206 26.92 7.02 -2.09
C TRP A 206 25.55 6.37 -2.29
N ALA A 207 25.59 5.06 -2.47
CA ALA A 207 24.40 4.23 -2.62
C ALA A 207 23.81 3.84 -1.25
N PRO A 208 22.50 3.57 -1.16
CA PRO A 208 21.88 3.04 0.04
C PRO A 208 22.35 1.61 0.35
N ILE A 209 22.14 1.19 1.58
CA ILE A 209 22.40 -0.19 2.05
C ILE A 209 21.21 -1.12 1.83
N GLY A 210 20.02 -0.58 1.57
CA GLY A 210 18.81 -1.35 1.25
C GLY A 210 17.67 -0.48 0.76
N ILE A 211 16.70 -1.11 0.12
CA ILE A 211 15.42 -0.51 -0.28
C ILE A 211 14.27 -1.43 0.17
N TYR A 212 13.23 -0.86 0.75
CA TYR A 212 12.15 -1.60 1.38
C TYR A 212 10.78 -1.08 0.94
N SER A 213 9.77 -1.94 0.96
CA SER A 213 8.40 -1.59 0.59
C SER A 213 7.51 -1.21 1.78
N ASP A 214 8.03 -1.31 3.00
CA ASP A 214 7.31 -1.01 4.24
C ASP A 214 8.15 -0.13 5.19
N GLU A 215 7.46 0.63 6.06
CA GLU A 215 8.09 1.54 7.02
C GLU A 215 8.93 0.82 8.08
N GLY A 216 8.58 -0.42 8.42
CA GLY A 216 9.37 -1.25 9.33
C GLY A 216 10.65 -1.80 8.69
N MET A 217 10.86 -1.55 7.39
CA MET A 217 12.02 -2.03 6.62
C MET A 217 12.22 -3.54 6.75
N SER A 218 11.12 -4.29 6.75
CA SER A 218 11.11 -5.75 6.89
C SER A 218 11.02 -6.47 5.54
N THR A 219 10.46 -5.82 4.53
CA THR A 219 10.25 -6.38 3.19
C THR A 219 11.17 -5.69 2.19
N GLU A 220 12.28 -6.33 1.88
CA GLU A 220 13.26 -5.80 0.92
C GLU A 220 12.69 -5.83 -0.51
N VAL A 221 12.85 -4.73 -1.24
CA VAL A 221 12.51 -4.65 -2.66
C VAL A 221 13.63 -5.26 -3.48
N THR A 222 13.31 -6.37 -4.16
CA THR A 222 14.24 -7.07 -5.03
C THR A 222 14.02 -6.72 -6.50
N THR A 223 15.03 -6.99 -7.34
CA THR A 223 14.98 -6.75 -8.80
C THR A 223 13.98 -7.61 -9.56
N SER A 224 13.21 -8.46 -8.87
CA SER A 224 12.21 -9.30 -9.52
C SER A 224 11.17 -8.44 -10.24
N ALA A 225 11.09 -8.56 -11.56
CA ALA A 225 10.13 -7.84 -12.40
C ALA A 225 8.65 -8.12 -12.07
N SER A 226 8.39 -9.06 -11.16
CA SER A 226 7.05 -9.42 -10.72
C SER A 226 6.55 -8.61 -9.51
N VAL A 227 7.43 -7.82 -8.88
CA VAL A 227 7.07 -6.98 -7.74
C VAL A 227 7.08 -5.51 -8.17
N SER A 228 5.91 -4.90 -8.23
CA SER A 228 5.75 -3.47 -8.48
C SER A 228 5.41 -2.76 -7.18
N VAL A 229 6.11 -1.65 -6.92
CA VAL A 229 5.90 -0.81 -5.74
C VAL A 229 5.71 0.64 -6.16
N ASP A 230 4.86 1.37 -5.47
CA ASP A 230 4.67 2.80 -5.68
C ASP A 230 5.30 3.65 -4.58
N LYS A 231 5.77 3.02 -3.50
CA LYS A 231 6.43 3.67 -2.38
C LYS A 231 7.58 2.81 -1.86
N VAL A 232 8.72 3.43 -1.59
CA VAL A 232 9.90 2.75 -1.05
C VAL A 232 10.60 3.58 0.02
N TRP A 233 11.17 2.89 1.00
CA TRP A 233 12.08 3.40 2.01
C TRP A 233 13.51 3.07 1.59
N VAL A 234 14.28 4.09 1.29
CA VAL A 234 15.66 4.00 0.80
C VAL A 234 16.59 4.22 1.97
N LEU A 235 17.19 3.16 2.50
CA LEU A 235 17.98 3.16 3.73
C LEU A 235 19.46 3.41 3.44
N PHE A 236 20.05 4.47 4.01
CA PHE A 236 21.44 4.84 3.86
C PHE A 236 22.30 4.57 5.12
N SER A 237 21.68 4.44 6.28
CA SER A 237 22.39 4.17 7.54
C SER A 237 21.58 3.24 8.43
N SER A 238 22.24 2.20 8.96
CA SER A 238 21.63 1.26 9.90
C SER A 238 21.77 1.76 11.34
N GLU A 239 20.87 1.36 12.23
CA GLU A 239 21.02 1.60 13.68
C GLU A 239 22.11 0.76 14.32
N THR A 240 22.51 -0.32 13.66
CA THR A 240 23.40 -1.36 14.22
C THR A 240 24.88 -1.07 14.07
N GLY A 241 25.26 0.05 13.46
CA GLY A 241 26.62 0.56 13.49
C GLY A 241 27.64 -0.17 12.60
N ASP A 242 27.23 -0.86 11.53
CA ASP A 242 28.14 -1.20 10.44
C ASP A 242 28.52 0.08 9.69
N LYS A 243 29.50 0.77 10.25
CA LYS A 243 29.97 2.07 9.74
C LYS A 243 30.71 1.97 8.42
N THR A 244 31.02 0.77 7.94
CA THR A 244 31.83 0.56 6.74
C THR A 244 31.07 0.96 5.47
N ASN A 245 29.77 0.67 5.41
CA ASN A 245 28.91 0.97 4.27
C ASN A 245 27.85 2.05 4.57
N ASP A 246 27.72 2.44 5.85
CA ASP A 246 26.78 3.47 6.26
C ASP A 246 27.16 4.82 5.63
N ARG A 247 26.15 5.47 5.07
CA ARG A 247 26.27 6.80 4.45
C ARG A 247 25.11 7.68 4.95
N PRO A 248 25.16 8.07 6.25
CA PRO A 248 24.09 8.90 6.79
C PRO A 248 23.99 10.22 6.04
N ILE A 249 22.74 10.68 5.85
CA ILE A 249 22.45 11.96 5.21
C ILE A 249 22.79 13.08 6.20
N ALA A 250 23.59 14.04 5.78
CA ALA A 250 23.95 15.17 6.62
C ALA A 250 22.74 16.08 6.88
N GLU A 251 22.71 16.73 8.03
CA GLU A 251 21.74 17.80 8.30
C GLU A 251 21.92 18.96 7.34
N GLY A 252 20.83 19.58 6.96
CA GLY A 252 20.79 20.70 6.02
C GLY A 252 20.41 20.27 4.60
N THR A 253 20.77 21.10 3.62
CA THR A 253 20.45 20.82 2.22
C THR A 253 21.43 19.81 1.64
N THR A 254 20.89 18.71 1.11
CA THR A 254 21.67 17.72 0.36
C THR A 254 20.90 17.30 -0.88
N THR A 255 21.61 16.90 -1.92
CA THR A 255 20.98 16.36 -3.12
C THR A 255 20.72 14.88 -2.92
N PHE A 256 19.47 14.45 -3.18
CA PHE A 256 19.10 13.05 -3.32
C PHE A 256 18.77 12.77 -4.79
N GLY A 257 19.31 11.70 -5.35
CA GLY A 257 19.15 11.39 -6.75
C GLY A 257 18.61 9.98 -7.00
N ILE A 258 17.78 9.88 -8.05
CA ILE A 258 17.27 8.62 -8.59
C ILE A 258 17.69 8.53 -10.05
N ARG A 259 18.44 7.47 -10.40
CA ARG A 259 18.82 7.18 -11.78
C ARG A 259 17.74 6.37 -12.46
N GLY A 260 17.40 6.69 -13.71
CA GLY A 260 16.53 5.86 -14.54
C GLY A 260 17.16 4.52 -14.92
N LYS A 261 18.52 4.45 -14.92
CA LYS A 261 19.31 3.23 -15.09
C LYS A 261 20.36 3.10 -14.01
N ASP A 262 20.51 1.88 -13.49
CA ASP A 262 21.62 1.55 -12.58
C ASP A 262 22.93 1.25 -13.34
N LYS A 263 23.99 0.90 -12.60
CA LYS A 263 25.30 0.56 -13.17
C LYS A 263 25.29 -0.70 -14.04
N SER A 264 24.31 -1.59 -13.83
CA SER A 264 24.10 -2.83 -14.58
C SER A 264 23.11 -2.68 -15.73
N ASN A 265 22.70 -1.45 -16.06
CA ASN A 265 21.69 -1.10 -17.06
C ASN A 265 20.26 -1.62 -16.73
N ASN A 266 19.96 -1.95 -15.48
CA ASN A 266 18.58 -2.17 -15.07
C ASN A 266 17.82 -0.85 -15.16
N GLU A 267 16.60 -0.89 -15.68
CA GLU A 267 15.76 0.29 -15.87
C GLU A 267 14.56 0.23 -14.93
N ILE A 268 14.24 1.35 -14.30
CA ILE A 268 12.98 1.52 -13.56
C ILE A 268 11.87 1.69 -14.59
N LYS A 269 10.84 0.83 -14.53
CA LYS A 269 9.70 0.84 -15.45
C LYS A 269 8.39 0.71 -14.72
N ASP A 270 7.35 1.38 -15.22
CA ASP A 270 5.99 1.10 -14.82
C ASP A 270 5.45 -0.20 -15.45
N ASN A 271 4.22 -0.56 -15.12
CA ASN A 271 3.58 -1.78 -15.63
C ASN A 271 3.26 -1.72 -17.14
N TRP A 272 3.30 -0.54 -17.78
CA TRP A 272 3.15 -0.36 -19.22
C TRP A 272 4.49 -0.40 -19.97
N GLY A 273 5.61 -0.46 -19.23
CA GLY A 273 6.95 -0.46 -19.78
C GLY A 273 7.52 0.93 -20.02
N ASN A 274 6.84 2.01 -19.57
CA ASN A 274 7.39 3.35 -19.64
C ASN A 274 8.53 3.49 -18.62
N LYS A 275 9.63 4.12 -19.06
CA LYS A 275 10.85 4.25 -18.25
C LYS A 275 10.78 5.49 -17.40
N PHE A 276 11.27 5.36 -16.17
CA PHE A 276 11.53 6.49 -15.29
C PHE A 276 12.75 7.27 -15.82
N GLU A 277 12.62 8.57 -15.92
CA GLU A 277 13.76 9.46 -16.21
C GLU A 277 14.49 9.80 -14.90
N SER A 278 15.82 9.99 -14.99
CA SER A 278 16.62 10.36 -13.81
C SER A 278 16.12 11.67 -13.22
N ALA A 279 16.08 11.74 -11.90
CA ALA A 279 15.62 12.92 -11.16
C ALA A 279 16.53 13.22 -9.96
N GLU A 280 16.61 14.48 -9.57
CA GLU A 280 17.30 14.99 -8.39
C GLU A 280 16.33 15.84 -7.55
N PHE A 281 16.47 15.75 -6.23
CA PHE A 281 15.60 16.37 -5.23
C PHE A 281 16.40 17.13 -4.19
#